data_ee55936d2867facbe8dc4a2c79b5bf1e
#
_entry.id   ee55936d2867facbe8dc4a2c79b5bf1e
#
_cell.length_a   1.000
_cell.length_b   1.000
_cell.length_c   1.000
_cell.angle_alpha   90.00
_cell.angle_beta   90.00
_cell.angle_gamma   90.00
#
_symmetry.space_group_name_H-M   'P 1'
#
loop_
_entity.id
_entity.type
_entity.pdbx_description
1 polymer ?
#
loop_
_entity_poly.entity_id
_entity_poly.type
_entity_poly.pdbx_seq_one_letter_code
_entity_poly.pdbx_strand_id
1 'polypeptide(L)'
;MVLEQATISKRRKALGTLPTGLNDTFEGVIKRIQGSRGHAELGMKVLLWLHLANRPLKLEELQHALAVEQDDTQFEVDNIPSRKAILDCCLGLVLVDEETMTVRFVHYSLQEYFRLQSGIYFPCGYTTVAETCLIYLNFPEIREHCKSIVELRKKLQDFPLLEYAACNWGTYAKHQSNEVVMKLALMLPGGEDKLPSASLQVYYRSITDNFDYRYNSVALQFSGIHVGGSFGLDDLTKYYCTMGQAGLRDDTGRTPLSWAAARGYEAIVRMLIERNDVCVDAKDNDGQTPLSWAARGGHEAVVRLLIDRNDVDVDAKDNEGRTPLSWAAEGGHETVVRLLIERNDVDVDAKDSRYGQTPLSWAAEGGHETVVRLLIERNDVNVDAKGTNGRTPLSWAAGNGHAAVVRLLIERNDVNVDAKDTKGRTPLSWAAGSGHEAVVRLLIQRIDVDIDAKDKDGRTLLSRAAENGNEAVVRLLIERNNEHVDTEDNRGRTPLSWAAGSGHEAVVRLLIERDNVCVDAKDNEGRTPLSWAAENGHEAVVRLLVERNDVDVDAKDKDGRTPLSWAAGSWRENEAVVRLLIERNDVHVD
;
A
#
# COMPACT_ATOMS: atom_id res chain seq x y z
N MET A 1 -4.81 29.89 -10.77
CA MET A 1 -3.37 30.26 -10.63
C MET A 1 -2.61 29.46 -9.59
N VAL A 2 -3.00 29.41 -8.30
CA VAL A 2 -2.25 28.61 -7.31
C VAL A 2 -2.44 27.09 -7.49
N LEU A 3 -3.62 26.64 -7.87
CA LEU A 3 -3.94 25.23 -8.13
C LEU A 3 -3.28 24.66 -9.39
N GLU A 4 -2.88 25.50 -10.33
CA GLU A 4 -2.20 25.14 -11.59
C GLU A 4 -0.69 24.88 -11.40
N GLN A 5 -0.14 25.17 -10.21
CA GLN A 5 1.28 24.93 -9.94
C GLN A 5 1.56 23.44 -9.63
N ALA A 6 2.48 22.86 -10.39
CA ALA A 6 2.77 21.43 -10.39
C ALA A 6 3.41 20.87 -9.10
N THR A 7 3.97 21.72 -8.21
CA THR A 7 4.66 21.24 -7.01
C THR A 7 4.23 22.00 -5.75
N ILE A 8 4.28 21.32 -4.59
CA ILE A 8 3.96 21.90 -3.27
C ILE A 8 4.86 23.13 -2.98
N SER A 9 6.13 23.09 -3.35
CA SER A 9 7.06 24.22 -3.18
C SER A 9 6.65 25.44 -4.00
N LYS A 10 6.23 25.26 -5.25
CA LYS A 10 5.74 26.33 -6.10
C LYS A 10 4.40 26.88 -5.61
N ARG A 11 3.51 26.01 -5.09
CA ARG A 11 2.25 26.44 -4.46
C ARG A 11 2.51 27.29 -3.22
N ARG A 12 3.45 26.89 -2.35
CA ARG A 12 3.86 27.69 -1.17
C ARG A 12 4.43 29.04 -1.57
N LYS A 13 5.27 29.10 -2.61
CA LYS A 13 5.85 30.36 -3.11
C LYS A 13 4.78 31.27 -3.73
N ALA A 14 3.81 30.69 -4.46
CA ALA A 14 2.69 31.44 -5.02
C ALA A 14 1.73 31.96 -3.93
N LEU A 15 1.57 31.23 -2.81
CA LEU A 15 0.80 31.67 -1.64
C LEU A 15 1.46 32.86 -0.91
N GLY A 16 2.80 32.89 -0.82
CA GLY A 16 3.53 34.03 -0.28
C GLY A 16 3.43 35.31 -1.11
N THR A 17 2.93 35.21 -2.34
CA THR A 17 2.68 36.35 -3.26
C THR A 17 1.19 36.67 -3.44
N LEU A 18 0.30 36.12 -2.56
CA LEU A 18 -1.10 36.52 -2.56
C LEU A 18 -1.24 38.03 -2.38
N PRO A 19 -2.15 38.69 -3.12
CA PRO A 19 -2.43 40.09 -2.91
C PRO A 19 -2.80 40.35 -1.45
N THR A 20 -2.24 41.36 -0.84
CA THR A 20 -2.57 41.81 0.53
C THR A 20 -4.07 41.98 0.72
N GLY A 21 -4.81 42.35 -0.32
CA GLY A 21 -6.25 42.48 -0.31
C GLY A 21 -7.05 41.17 -0.09
N LEU A 22 -6.50 39.99 -0.30
CA LEU A 22 -7.22 38.73 -0.04
C LEU A 22 -7.20 38.39 1.46
N ASN A 23 -6.07 38.58 2.13
CA ASN A 23 -5.94 38.39 3.56
C ASN A 23 -6.81 39.39 4.33
N ASP A 24 -6.85 40.66 3.90
CA ASP A 24 -7.70 41.70 4.49
C ASP A 24 -9.18 41.34 4.33
N THR A 25 -9.54 40.73 3.19
CA THR A 25 -10.91 40.25 2.95
C THR A 25 -11.28 39.12 3.91
N PHE A 26 -10.41 38.13 4.11
CA PHE A 26 -10.65 37.04 5.04
C PHE A 26 -10.75 37.55 6.48
N GLU A 27 -9.83 38.41 6.91
CA GLU A 27 -9.88 39.05 8.21
C GLU A 27 -11.19 39.83 8.43
N GLY A 28 -11.62 40.60 7.42
CA GLY A 28 -12.88 41.35 7.46
C GLY A 28 -14.11 40.44 7.62
N VAL A 29 -14.15 39.28 6.93
CA VAL A 29 -15.25 38.32 7.07
C VAL A 29 -15.20 37.64 8.44
N ILE A 30 -14.03 37.22 8.90
CA ILE A 30 -13.86 36.59 10.22
C ILE A 30 -14.27 37.53 11.35
N LYS A 31 -13.87 38.80 11.29
CA LYS A 31 -14.34 39.84 12.26
C LYS A 31 -15.87 40.00 12.26
N ARG A 32 -16.50 39.88 11.09
CA ARG A 32 -17.97 39.90 11.00
C ARG A 32 -18.61 38.68 11.64
N ILE A 33 -18.01 37.47 11.44
CA ILE A 33 -18.44 36.26 12.14
C ILE A 33 -18.34 36.46 13.65
N GLN A 34 -17.18 36.90 14.15
CA GLN A 34 -16.93 37.16 15.56
C GLN A 34 -17.86 38.24 16.17
N GLY A 35 -18.28 39.21 15.36
CA GLY A 35 -19.21 40.27 15.78
C GLY A 35 -20.71 39.92 15.67
N SER A 36 -21.03 38.71 15.15
CA SER A 36 -22.44 38.29 14.92
C SER A 36 -23.10 37.87 16.22
N ARG A 37 -24.17 38.56 16.61
CA ARG A 37 -24.94 38.19 17.81
C ARG A 37 -25.62 36.82 17.59
N GLY A 38 -25.30 35.83 18.43
CA GLY A 38 -25.92 34.51 18.45
C GLY A 38 -25.31 33.47 17.45
N HIS A 39 -24.38 33.86 16.56
CA HIS A 39 -23.75 32.96 15.59
C HIS A 39 -22.22 32.96 15.65
N ALA A 40 -21.62 33.86 16.45
CA ALA A 40 -20.16 34.01 16.52
C ALA A 40 -19.45 32.73 17.00
N GLU A 41 -19.96 32.15 18.07
CA GLU A 41 -19.39 30.94 18.67
C GLU A 41 -19.49 29.75 17.70
N LEU A 42 -20.69 29.50 17.16
CA LEU A 42 -20.89 28.42 16.20
C LEU A 42 -20.00 28.59 14.97
N GLY A 43 -19.93 29.81 14.40
CA GLY A 43 -19.09 30.08 13.23
C GLY A 43 -17.60 29.83 13.49
N MET A 44 -17.09 30.27 14.64
CA MET A 44 -15.69 30.05 15.02
C MET A 44 -15.42 28.57 15.33
N LYS A 45 -16.36 27.84 15.96
CA LYS A 45 -16.25 26.37 16.14
C LYS A 45 -16.18 25.63 14.79
N VAL A 46 -17.02 26.00 13.80
CA VAL A 46 -16.99 25.43 12.45
C VAL A 46 -15.62 25.66 11.80
N LEU A 47 -15.13 26.91 11.81
CA LEU A 47 -13.84 27.26 11.22
C LEU A 47 -12.67 26.54 11.90
N LEU A 48 -12.73 26.38 13.23
CA LEU A 48 -11.75 25.60 14.01
C LEU A 48 -11.70 24.15 13.57
N TRP A 49 -12.86 23.48 13.51
CA TRP A 49 -12.94 22.09 13.09
C TRP A 49 -12.42 21.87 11.68
N LEU A 50 -12.83 22.71 10.71
CA LEU A 50 -12.36 22.61 9.34
C LEU A 50 -10.86 22.90 9.18
N HIS A 51 -10.31 23.77 10.04
CA HIS A 51 -8.89 24.09 10.04
C HIS A 51 -8.02 22.94 10.56
N LEU A 52 -8.42 22.30 11.66
CA LEU A 52 -7.62 21.30 12.37
C LEU A 52 -7.94 19.85 11.99
N ALA A 53 -9.07 19.59 11.30
CA ALA A 53 -9.45 18.24 10.95
C ALA A 53 -8.39 17.54 10.09
N ASN A 54 -8.00 16.33 10.49
CA ASN A 54 -7.00 15.49 9.79
C ASN A 54 -7.49 15.00 8.42
N ARG A 55 -8.80 14.98 8.21
CA ARG A 55 -9.48 14.71 6.94
C ARG A 55 -10.74 15.56 6.82
N PRO A 56 -11.27 15.76 5.61
CA PRO A 56 -12.59 16.39 5.45
C PRO A 56 -13.65 15.66 6.29
N LEU A 57 -14.39 16.41 7.09
CA LEU A 57 -15.49 15.88 7.91
C LEU A 57 -16.76 15.78 7.08
N LYS A 58 -17.52 14.70 7.27
CA LYS A 58 -18.90 14.65 6.79
C LYS A 58 -19.75 15.65 7.57
N LEU A 59 -20.82 16.11 6.95
CA LEU A 59 -21.73 17.07 7.59
C LEU A 59 -22.24 16.57 8.94
N GLU A 60 -22.65 15.30 9.01
CA GLU A 60 -23.14 14.67 10.24
C GLU A 60 -22.05 14.58 11.33
N GLU A 61 -20.80 14.27 10.95
CA GLU A 61 -19.67 14.28 11.88
C GLU A 61 -19.45 15.67 12.49
N LEU A 62 -19.44 16.69 11.63
CA LEU A 62 -19.30 18.08 12.09
C LEU A 62 -20.48 18.52 12.96
N GLN A 63 -21.71 18.17 12.59
CA GLN A 63 -22.90 18.49 13.36
C GLN A 63 -22.85 17.91 14.77
N HIS A 64 -22.43 16.65 14.93
CA HIS A 64 -22.23 16.01 16.23
C HIS A 64 -21.10 16.68 17.03
N ALA A 65 -20.00 17.06 16.36
CA ALA A 65 -18.90 17.77 17.01
C ALA A 65 -19.30 19.15 17.55
N LEU A 66 -20.19 19.85 16.84
CA LEU A 66 -20.70 21.17 17.21
C LEU A 66 -21.78 21.13 18.28
N ALA A 67 -22.42 19.97 18.47
CA ALA A 67 -23.46 19.75 19.48
C ALA A 67 -22.90 19.50 20.89
N VAL A 68 -21.58 19.23 21.01
CA VAL A 68 -20.95 18.94 22.32
C VAL A 68 -20.59 20.21 23.04
N GLU A 69 -21.03 20.32 24.30
CA GLU A 69 -20.66 21.39 25.23
C GLU A 69 -19.78 20.84 26.38
N GLN A 70 -19.03 21.74 27.05
CA GLN A 70 -18.01 21.31 28.03
C GLN A 70 -18.58 20.58 29.27
N ASP A 71 -19.78 20.93 29.67
CA ASP A 71 -20.42 20.40 30.87
C ASP A 71 -21.45 19.29 30.60
N ASP A 72 -21.51 18.81 29.34
CA ASP A 72 -22.48 17.79 28.96
C ASP A 72 -22.14 16.44 29.61
N THR A 73 -23.15 15.78 30.16
CA THR A 73 -23.06 14.44 30.75
C THR A 73 -23.69 13.36 29.89
N GLN A 74 -24.47 13.75 28.87
CA GLN A 74 -25.11 12.90 27.87
C GLN A 74 -25.18 13.65 26.54
N PHE A 75 -25.39 12.94 25.44
CA PHE A 75 -25.47 13.56 24.11
C PHE A 75 -26.87 14.14 23.86
N GLU A 76 -26.96 15.45 23.73
CA GLU A 76 -28.24 16.17 23.51
C GLU A 76 -28.47 16.34 21.99
N VAL A 77 -29.40 15.55 21.43
CA VAL A 77 -29.74 15.59 19.99
C VAL A 77 -30.31 16.97 19.59
N ASP A 78 -30.99 17.66 20.51
CA ASP A 78 -31.55 18.99 20.25
C ASP A 78 -30.49 20.09 20.06
N ASN A 79 -29.24 19.82 20.47
CA ASN A 79 -28.09 20.72 20.26
C ASN A 79 -27.50 20.62 18.86
N ILE A 80 -27.92 19.65 18.03
CA ILE A 80 -27.37 19.43 16.68
C ILE A 80 -27.75 20.60 15.77
N PRO A 81 -26.76 21.41 15.29
CA PRO A 81 -27.05 22.55 14.42
C PRO A 81 -27.51 22.08 13.05
N SER A 82 -28.50 22.74 12.47
CA SER A 82 -28.92 22.44 11.10
C SER A 82 -27.84 22.80 10.09
N ARG A 83 -27.83 22.09 8.94
CA ARG A 83 -26.95 22.42 7.78
C ARG A 83 -27.00 23.91 7.44
N LYS A 84 -28.20 24.50 7.45
CA LYS A 84 -28.40 25.91 7.15
C LYS A 84 -27.70 26.81 8.17
N ALA A 85 -27.81 26.50 9.45
CA ALA A 85 -27.16 27.27 10.53
C ALA A 85 -25.63 27.26 10.37
N ILE A 86 -25.03 26.09 10.03
CA ILE A 86 -23.59 25.94 9.79
C ILE A 86 -23.13 26.81 8.61
N LEU A 87 -23.87 26.84 7.52
CA LEU A 87 -23.51 27.63 6.35
C LEU A 87 -23.69 29.12 6.58
N ASP A 88 -24.83 29.50 7.19
CA ASP A 88 -25.18 30.92 7.44
C ASP A 88 -24.20 31.58 8.42
N CYS A 89 -23.78 30.88 9.49
CA CYS A 89 -22.83 31.43 10.47
C CYS A 89 -21.42 31.66 9.89
N CYS A 90 -21.03 30.96 8.83
CA CYS A 90 -19.74 31.10 8.18
C CYS A 90 -19.70 32.16 7.06
N LEU A 91 -20.79 32.85 6.79
CA LEU A 91 -20.87 33.97 5.82
C LEU A 91 -20.25 33.67 4.46
N GLY A 92 -20.41 32.46 3.95
CA GLY A 92 -19.92 32.03 2.63
C GLY A 92 -18.46 31.56 2.60
N LEU A 93 -17.79 31.39 3.75
CA LEU A 93 -16.42 30.81 3.81
C LEU A 93 -16.42 29.29 3.72
N VAL A 94 -17.57 28.65 3.88
CA VAL A 94 -17.73 27.19 3.98
C VAL A 94 -18.80 26.71 3.00
N LEU A 95 -18.59 25.55 2.43
CA LEU A 95 -19.55 24.85 1.58
C LEU A 95 -19.65 23.37 1.96
N VAL A 96 -20.76 22.76 1.60
CA VAL A 96 -20.96 21.30 1.66
C VAL A 96 -20.87 20.76 0.23
N ASP A 97 -20.01 19.79 0.04
CA ASP A 97 -19.90 19.05 -1.20
C ASP A 97 -21.08 18.05 -1.31
N GLU A 98 -21.90 18.19 -2.33
CA GLU A 98 -23.15 17.41 -2.47
C GLU A 98 -22.94 15.93 -2.83
N GLU A 99 -21.78 15.58 -3.42
CA GLU A 99 -21.49 14.19 -3.78
C GLU A 99 -20.95 13.41 -2.59
N THR A 100 -20.05 14.05 -1.82
CA THR A 100 -19.36 13.39 -0.69
C THR A 100 -19.99 13.70 0.68
N MET A 101 -20.92 14.66 0.72
CA MET A 101 -21.50 15.22 1.96
C MET A 101 -20.44 15.76 2.93
N THR A 102 -19.26 16.13 2.42
CA THR A 102 -18.19 16.70 3.25
C THR A 102 -18.25 18.21 3.32
N VAL A 103 -17.88 18.75 4.47
CA VAL A 103 -17.80 20.18 4.71
C VAL A 103 -16.38 20.67 4.50
N ARG A 104 -16.22 21.76 3.72
CA ARG A 104 -14.89 22.29 3.39
C ARG A 104 -14.91 23.81 3.23
N PHE A 105 -13.73 24.40 3.28
CA PHE A 105 -13.58 25.81 2.92
C PHE A 105 -13.87 26.03 1.43
N VAL A 106 -14.48 27.15 1.09
CA VAL A 106 -14.77 27.57 -0.28
C VAL A 106 -13.50 27.65 -1.13
N HIS A 107 -12.38 28.04 -0.52
CA HIS A 107 -11.12 28.17 -1.20
C HIS A 107 -9.93 27.72 -0.34
N TYR A 108 -8.97 26.99 -0.96
CA TYR A 108 -7.78 26.47 -0.29
C TYR A 108 -6.93 27.58 0.39
N SER A 109 -6.90 28.80 -0.16
CA SER A 109 -6.16 29.92 0.45
C SER A 109 -6.65 30.28 1.85
N LEU A 110 -7.91 29.97 2.20
CA LEU A 110 -8.42 30.18 3.54
C LEU A 110 -7.82 29.16 4.54
N GLN A 111 -7.61 27.91 4.11
CA GLN A 111 -6.90 26.91 4.90
C GLN A 111 -5.47 27.36 5.22
N GLU A 112 -4.74 27.91 4.22
CA GLU A 112 -3.39 28.43 4.42
C GLU A 112 -3.39 29.70 5.27
N TYR A 113 -4.39 30.55 5.10
CA TYR A 113 -4.55 31.74 5.96
C TYR A 113 -4.67 31.33 7.44
N PHE A 114 -5.57 30.39 7.77
CA PHE A 114 -5.69 29.90 9.14
C PHE A 114 -4.43 29.18 9.62
N ARG A 115 -3.71 28.46 8.78
CA ARG A 115 -2.46 27.80 9.15
C ARG A 115 -1.41 28.82 9.62
N LEU A 116 -1.35 29.99 8.98
CA LEU A 116 -0.42 31.08 9.34
C LEU A 116 -0.91 31.86 10.57
N GLN A 117 -2.21 31.92 10.82
CA GLN A 117 -2.84 32.74 11.86
C GLN A 117 -3.47 31.92 12.99
N SER A 118 -3.17 30.58 13.05
CA SER A 118 -3.80 29.65 14.00
C SER A 118 -3.65 30.09 15.45
N GLY A 119 -2.47 30.58 15.85
CA GLY A 119 -2.22 31.09 17.21
C GLY A 119 -3.03 32.33 17.59
N ILE A 120 -3.52 33.09 16.61
CA ILE A 120 -4.36 34.28 16.86
C ILE A 120 -5.82 33.90 17.01
N TYR A 121 -6.33 33.06 16.08
CA TYR A 121 -7.76 32.73 16.06
C TYR A 121 -8.11 31.53 16.95
N PHE A 122 -7.17 30.60 17.11
CA PHE A 122 -7.39 29.31 17.79
C PHE A 122 -6.21 28.95 18.70
N PRO A 123 -5.88 29.79 19.73
CA PRO A 123 -4.69 29.58 20.59
C PRO A 123 -4.74 28.25 21.36
N CYS A 124 -5.94 27.75 21.68
CA CYS A 124 -6.18 26.46 22.33
C CYS A 124 -6.91 25.47 21.42
N GLY A 125 -6.76 25.61 20.10
CA GLY A 125 -7.57 24.88 19.13
C GLY A 125 -7.42 23.36 19.25
N TYR A 126 -6.20 22.87 19.36
CA TYR A 126 -5.94 21.43 19.53
C TYR A 126 -6.54 20.88 20.82
N THR A 127 -6.39 21.60 21.94
CA THR A 127 -6.99 21.23 23.22
C THR A 127 -8.52 21.19 23.12
N THR A 128 -9.14 22.23 22.53
CA THR A 128 -10.60 22.30 22.35
C THR A 128 -11.12 21.11 21.53
N VAL A 129 -10.47 20.77 20.41
CA VAL A 129 -10.88 19.63 19.59
C VAL A 129 -10.68 18.30 20.34
N ALA A 130 -9.56 18.15 21.08
CA ALA A 130 -9.32 16.96 21.90
C ALA A 130 -10.37 16.80 23.00
N GLU A 131 -10.70 17.88 23.72
CA GLU A 131 -11.75 17.90 24.76
C GLU A 131 -13.11 17.53 24.17
N THR A 132 -13.52 18.17 23.07
CA THR A 132 -14.79 17.85 22.39
C THR A 132 -14.87 16.38 22.00
N CYS A 133 -13.82 15.83 21.38
CA CYS A 133 -13.76 14.40 21.05
C CYS A 133 -13.89 13.53 22.31
N LEU A 134 -13.14 13.83 23.37
CA LEU A 134 -13.12 13.04 24.59
C LEU A 134 -14.43 13.12 25.38
N ILE A 135 -15.08 14.28 25.46
CA ILE A 135 -16.41 14.44 26.05
C ILE A 135 -17.40 13.55 25.29
N TYR A 136 -17.43 13.67 23.96
CA TYR A 136 -18.29 12.86 23.12
C TYR A 136 -18.09 11.36 23.33
N LEU A 137 -16.84 10.89 23.39
CA LEU A 137 -16.49 9.48 23.59
C LEU A 137 -16.85 8.98 25.01
N ASN A 138 -16.99 9.87 26.00
CA ASN A 138 -17.33 9.53 27.37
C ASN A 138 -18.82 9.58 27.66
N PHE A 139 -19.68 10.00 26.73
CA PHE A 139 -21.14 9.90 26.93
C PHE A 139 -21.54 8.44 27.19
N PRO A 140 -22.39 8.15 28.19
CA PRO A 140 -22.73 6.79 28.60
C PRO A 140 -23.17 5.90 27.44
N GLU A 141 -24.05 6.40 26.58
CA GLU A 141 -24.60 5.71 25.42
C GLU A 141 -23.57 5.40 24.34
N ILE A 142 -22.51 6.21 24.23
CA ILE A 142 -21.39 6.01 23.30
C ILE A 142 -20.33 5.11 23.91
N ARG A 143 -20.02 5.31 25.20
CA ARG A 143 -18.96 4.59 25.92
C ARG A 143 -19.26 3.11 26.11
N GLU A 144 -20.54 2.72 26.17
CA GLU A 144 -20.95 1.36 26.43
C GLU A 144 -20.28 0.35 25.48
N HIS A 145 -19.73 -0.73 26.09
CA HIS A 145 -19.09 -1.82 25.37
C HIS A 145 -20.04 -2.51 24.39
N CYS A 146 -19.60 -2.72 23.14
CA CYS A 146 -20.35 -3.48 22.15
C CYS A 146 -19.98 -4.97 22.22
N LYS A 147 -20.97 -5.84 22.41
CA LYS A 147 -20.79 -7.30 22.52
C LYS A 147 -20.60 -7.99 21.17
N SER A 148 -20.94 -7.29 20.09
CA SER A 148 -20.84 -7.83 18.73
C SER A 148 -20.47 -6.76 17.72
N ILE A 149 -19.95 -7.20 16.56
CA ILE A 149 -19.68 -6.34 15.42
C ILE A 149 -20.94 -5.64 14.87
N VAL A 150 -22.09 -6.30 15.01
CA VAL A 150 -23.38 -5.76 14.55
C VAL A 150 -23.77 -4.57 15.42
N GLU A 151 -23.63 -4.69 16.76
CA GLU A 151 -23.86 -3.59 17.70
C GLU A 151 -22.88 -2.43 17.43
N LEU A 152 -21.61 -2.74 17.20
CA LEU A 152 -20.61 -1.71 16.90
C LEU A 152 -20.94 -0.96 15.61
N ARG A 153 -21.33 -1.67 14.54
CA ARG A 153 -21.77 -1.04 13.29
C ARG A 153 -23.00 -0.15 13.47
N LYS A 154 -23.97 -0.61 14.25
CA LYS A 154 -25.16 0.19 14.57
C LYS A 154 -24.75 1.46 15.33
N LYS A 155 -23.88 1.31 16.35
CA LYS A 155 -23.39 2.47 17.14
C LYS A 155 -22.65 3.49 16.26
N LEU A 156 -21.87 3.03 15.26
CA LEU A 156 -21.21 3.92 14.29
C LEU A 156 -22.21 4.67 13.38
N GLN A 157 -23.37 4.07 13.09
CA GLN A 157 -24.46 4.75 12.35
C GLN A 157 -25.20 5.75 13.22
N ASP A 158 -25.51 5.38 14.47
CA ASP A 158 -26.25 6.23 15.42
C ASP A 158 -25.39 7.43 15.90
N PHE A 159 -24.05 7.26 15.92
CA PHE A 159 -23.07 8.25 16.40
C PHE A 159 -21.99 8.54 15.35
N PRO A 160 -22.27 9.33 14.31
CA PRO A 160 -21.38 9.56 13.16
C PRO A 160 -19.96 10.03 13.54
N LEU A 161 -19.81 10.86 14.60
CA LEU A 161 -18.49 11.36 15.03
C LEU A 161 -17.64 10.30 15.74
N LEU A 162 -18.22 9.17 16.17
CA LEU A 162 -17.53 8.15 17.00
C LEU A 162 -16.20 7.68 16.41
N GLU A 163 -16.21 7.30 15.12
CA GLU A 163 -14.99 6.81 14.46
C GLU A 163 -13.92 7.91 14.38
N TYR A 164 -14.32 9.09 13.94
CA TYR A 164 -13.40 10.21 13.85
C TYR A 164 -12.81 10.58 15.21
N ALA A 165 -13.64 10.75 16.22
CA ALA A 165 -13.23 11.11 17.57
C ALA A 165 -12.28 10.06 18.16
N ALA A 166 -12.65 8.76 18.07
CA ALA A 166 -11.85 7.65 18.60
C ALA A 166 -10.44 7.58 17.97
N CYS A 167 -10.34 7.83 16.66
CA CYS A 167 -9.08 7.71 15.92
C CYS A 167 -8.19 8.97 15.99
N ASN A 168 -8.73 10.14 16.37
CA ASN A 168 -7.99 11.40 16.22
C ASN A 168 -7.75 12.18 17.51
N TRP A 169 -8.51 11.98 18.58
CA TRP A 169 -8.38 12.77 19.81
C TRP A 169 -6.95 12.79 20.37
N GLY A 170 -6.28 11.64 20.35
CA GLY A 170 -4.92 11.51 20.86
C GLY A 170 -3.89 12.28 20.03
N THR A 171 -4.09 12.40 18.72
CA THR A 171 -3.26 13.27 17.87
C THR A 171 -3.37 14.73 18.28
N TYR A 172 -4.57 15.20 18.56
CA TYR A 172 -4.80 16.55 19.05
C TYR A 172 -4.21 16.77 20.45
N ALA A 173 -4.46 15.81 21.37
CA ALA A 173 -3.91 15.83 22.72
C ALA A 173 -2.37 15.85 22.74
N LYS A 174 -1.72 15.18 21.79
CA LYS A 174 -0.27 15.20 21.63
C LYS A 174 0.27 16.58 21.25
N HIS A 175 -0.45 17.32 20.40
CA HIS A 175 -0.06 18.69 20.04
C HIS A 175 -0.23 19.68 21.17
N GLN A 176 -1.32 19.55 21.93
CA GLN A 176 -1.62 20.43 23.06
C GLN A 176 -2.56 19.71 24.03
N SER A 177 -2.14 19.52 25.27
CA SER A 177 -2.89 18.85 26.33
C SER A 177 -2.99 19.72 27.57
N ASN A 178 -3.99 19.43 28.42
CA ASN A 178 -4.21 20.02 29.73
C ASN A 178 -4.74 18.97 30.72
N GLU A 179 -4.99 19.39 31.96
CA GLU A 179 -5.52 18.49 33.02
C GLU A 179 -6.90 17.91 32.66
N VAL A 180 -7.75 18.68 31.94
CA VAL A 180 -9.10 18.24 31.54
C VAL A 180 -8.99 17.13 30.51
N VAL A 181 -8.16 17.29 29.47
CA VAL A 181 -7.87 16.27 28.47
C VAL A 181 -7.36 14.99 29.12
N MET A 182 -6.40 15.10 30.06
CA MET A 182 -5.89 13.94 30.80
C MET A 182 -6.98 13.25 31.61
N LYS A 183 -7.79 14.00 32.36
CA LYS A 183 -8.89 13.44 33.15
C LYS A 183 -9.89 12.70 32.27
N LEU A 184 -10.31 13.29 31.16
CA LEU A 184 -11.24 12.68 30.21
C LEU A 184 -10.64 11.43 29.54
N ALA A 185 -9.35 11.45 29.17
CA ALA A 185 -8.65 10.32 28.58
C ALA A 185 -8.57 9.12 29.54
N LEU A 186 -8.37 9.39 30.85
CA LEU A 186 -8.36 8.36 31.89
C LEU A 186 -9.73 7.70 32.11
N MET A 187 -10.80 8.33 31.69
CA MET A 187 -12.17 7.77 31.76
C MET A 187 -12.47 6.79 30.62
N LEU A 188 -11.76 6.83 29.47
CA LEU A 188 -12.04 6.00 28.30
C LEU A 188 -11.88 4.49 28.53
N PRO A 189 -10.81 3.99 29.20
CA PRO A 189 -10.66 2.57 29.46
C PRO A 189 -11.72 2.15 30.46
N GLY A 190 -12.71 1.44 30.03
CA GLY A 190 -13.82 0.81 30.78
C GLY A 190 -13.92 1.01 32.30
N GLY A 191 -15.15 0.93 32.82
CA GLY A 191 -15.41 1.02 34.26
C GLY A 191 -14.94 -0.21 35.05
N GLU A 192 -15.58 -0.49 36.18
CA GLU A 192 -15.26 -1.60 37.12
C GLU A 192 -15.22 -2.99 36.46
N ASP A 193 -15.95 -3.19 35.32
CA ASP A 193 -16.04 -4.45 34.57
C ASP A 193 -14.82 -4.75 33.68
N LYS A 194 -13.81 -3.86 33.63
CA LYS A 194 -12.57 -4.01 32.84
C LYS A 194 -12.77 -4.23 31.32
N LEU A 195 -13.98 -4.02 30.78
CA LEU A 195 -14.25 -4.13 29.37
C LEU A 195 -13.88 -2.82 28.65
N PRO A 196 -13.24 -2.86 27.45
CA PRO A 196 -12.93 -1.65 26.73
C PRO A 196 -14.20 -0.94 26.27
N SER A 197 -14.19 0.39 26.32
CA SER A 197 -15.28 1.19 25.75
C SER A 197 -15.43 1.00 24.25
N ALA A 198 -16.60 1.29 23.69
CA ALA A 198 -16.81 1.20 22.24
C ALA A 198 -15.81 2.06 21.46
N SER A 199 -15.38 3.20 22.01
CA SER A 199 -14.35 4.05 21.43
C SER A 199 -13.00 3.34 21.27
N LEU A 200 -12.56 2.56 22.28
CA LEU A 200 -11.36 1.76 22.20
C LEU A 200 -11.51 0.60 21.21
N GLN A 201 -12.69 -0.01 21.14
CA GLN A 201 -13.01 -1.04 20.15
C GLN A 201 -12.89 -0.51 18.72
N VAL A 202 -13.42 0.69 18.46
CA VAL A 202 -13.33 1.38 17.16
C VAL A 202 -11.89 1.73 16.84
N TYR A 203 -11.17 2.35 17.78
CA TYR A 203 -9.77 2.74 17.60
C TYR A 203 -8.88 1.57 17.32
N TYR A 204 -8.91 0.53 18.16
CA TYR A 204 -8.10 -0.68 18.00
C TYR A 204 -8.31 -1.31 16.62
N ARG A 205 -9.57 -1.40 16.19
CA ARG A 205 -9.91 -1.94 14.89
C ARG A 205 -9.34 -1.13 13.72
N SER A 206 -9.31 0.21 13.86
CA SER A 206 -8.77 1.11 12.83
C SER A 206 -7.25 1.01 12.66
N ILE A 207 -6.52 0.67 13.75
CA ILE A 207 -5.05 0.63 13.74
C ILE A 207 -4.46 -0.76 13.47
N THR A 208 -5.28 -1.82 13.52
CA THR A 208 -4.82 -3.20 13.30
C THR A 208 -5.02 -3.70 11.88
N ASP A 209 -5.61 -2.89 10.96
CA ASP A 209 -5.97 -3.25 9.58
C ASP A 209 -6.73 -4.60 9.47
N ASN A 210 -7.25 -5.10 10.59
CA ASN A 210 -7.89 -6.40 10.67
C ASN A 210 -9.32 -6.35 10.11
N PHE A 211 -9.43 -6.21 8.78
CA PHE A 211 -10.58 -6.72 8.02
C PHE A 211 -10.58 -8.26 7.96
N ASP A 212 -9.63 -8.92 8.61
CA ASP A 212 -9.56 -10.38 8.64
C ASP A 212 -10.73 -10.92 9.47
N TYR A 213 -11.63 -11.62 8.77
CA TYR A 213 -12.83 -12.26 9.32
C TYR A 213 -12.55 -13.27 10.44
N ARG A 214 -11.28 -13.53 10.75
CA ARG A 214 -10.84 -14.49 11.78
C ARG A 214 -10.96 -13.94 13.21
N TYR A 215 -11.02 -12.61 13.39
CA TYR A 215 -11.19 -11.99 14.70
C TYR A 215 -12.59 -11.38 14.83
N ASN A 216 -13.60 -12.23 15.00
CA ASN A 216 -14.95 -11.81 15.43
C ASN A 216 -14.99 -11.32 16.90
N SER A 217 -13.87 -11.35 17.60
CA SER A 217 -13.76 -10.84 18.96
C SER A 217 -13.64 -9.32 18.94
N VAL A 218 -14.51 -8.68 19.63
CA VAL A 218 -14.41 -7.27 19.97
C VAL A 218 -13.27 -7.16 20.98
N ALA A 219 -12.20 -6.39 20.66
CA ALA A 219 -10.96 -6.33 21.43
C ALA A 219 -11.23 -6.19 22.95
N LEU A 220 -10.77 -7.17 23.72
CA LEU A 220 -11.05 -7.24 25.17
C LEU A 220 -9.86 -6.78 26.02
N GLN A 221 -8.64 -6.71 25.47
CA GLN A 221 -7.41 -6.45 26.25
C GLN A 221 -6.69 -5.14 25.86
N PHE A 222 -7.21 -4.36 24.92
CA PHE A 222 -6.63 -3.07 24.59
C PHE A 222 -6.97 -2.02 25.65
N SER A 223 -5.98 -1.58 26.42
CA SER A 223 -6.12 -0.72 27.60
C SER A 223 -5.52 0.68 27.39
N GLY A 224 -5.73 1.57 28.36
CA GLY A 224 -5.24 2.94 28.29
C GLY A 224 -3.74 3.10 28.09
N ILE A 225 -2.92 2.15 28.56
CA ILE A 225 -1.47 2.21 28.30
C ILE A 225 -1.14 1.92 26.83
N HIS A 226 -1.88 1.03 26.18
CA HIS A 226 -1.73 0.81 24.73
C HIS A 226 -2.14 2.06 23.94
N VAL A 227 -3.20 2.76 24.39
CA VAL A 227 -3.61 4.07 23.83
C VAL A 227 -2.48 5.08 23.97
N GLY A 228 -1.90 5.21 25.18
CA GLY A 228 -0.75 6.07 25.42
C GLY A 228 0.42 5.78 24.49
N GLY A 229 0.78 4.50 24.38
CA GLY A 229 1.83 4.03 23.46
C GLY A 229 1.54 4.28 21.99
N SER A 230 0.30 4.10 21.56
CA SER A 230 -0.10 4.21 20.15
C SER A 230 -0.32 5.64 19.66
N PHE A 231 -0.67 6.58 20.53
CA PHE A 231 -0.78 8.01 20.22
C PHE A 231 0.45 8.84 20.58
N GLY A 232 1.35 8.30 21.37
CA GLY A 232 2.53 9.05 21.84
C GLY A 232 2.20 10.03 22.96
N LEU A 233 1.36 9.62 23.92
CA LEU A 233 0.91 10.44 25.06
C LEU A 233 1.75 10.11 26.31
N ASP A 234 2.82 10.87 26.53
CA ASP A 234 3.81 10.61 27.58
C ASP A 234 3.18 10.57 28.97
N ASP A 235 2.36 11.55 29.33
CA ASP A 235 1.73 11.64 30.65
C ASP A 235 0.74 10.50 30.90
N LEU A 236 -0.03 10.11 29.89
CA LEU A 236 -0.97 9.00 29.98
C LEU A 236 -0.21 7.67 30.17
N THR A 237 0.85 7.45 29.39
CA THR A 237 1.70 6.28 29.49
C THR A 237 2.36 6.22 30.89
N LYS A 238 2.91 7.34 31.35
CA LYS A 238 3.52 7.46 32.68
C LYS A 238 2.55 7.10 33.79
N TYR A 239 1.32 7.62 33.74
CA TYR A 239 0.26 7.30 34.70
C TYR A 239 0.01 5.79 34.78
N TYR A 240 -0.22 5.12 33.66
CA TYR A 240 -0.46 3.67 33.65
C TYR A 240 0.78 2.84 34.03
N CYS A 241 1.98 3.34 33.77
CA CYS A 241 3.21 2.73 34.29
C CYS A 241 3.27 2.72 35.82
N THR A 242 2.74 3.77 36.51
CA THR A 242 2.66 3.79 37.98
C THR A 242 1.66 2.76 38.52
N MET A 243 0.70 2.34 37.70
CA MET A 243 -0.29 1.30 38.02
C MET A 243 0.21 -0.13 37.70
N GLY A 244 1.49 -0.30 37.31
CA GLY A 244 2.08 -1.60 37.02
C GLY A 244 1.62 -2.21 35.68
N GLN A 245 1.14 -1.39 34.74
CA GLN A 245 0.59 -1.88 33.47
C GLN A 245 1.58 -1.88 32.31
N ALA A 246 2.85 -1.54 32.53
CA ALA A 246 3.87 -1.33 31.50
C ALA A 246 4.11 -2.55 30.58
N GLY A 247 3.92 -3.77 31.10
CA GLY A 247 4.11 -5.03 30.37
C GLY A 247 2.83 -5.70 29.86
N LEU A 248 1.66 -5.03 29.92
CA LEU A 248 0.40 -5.61 29.46
C LEU A 248 0.45 -5.93 27.96
N ARG A 249 -0.25 -6.99 27.57
CA ARG A 249 -0.41 -7.39 26.16
C ARG A 249 -1.85 -7.17 25.70
N ASP A 250 -2.03 -6.67 24.49
CA ASP A 250 -3.33 -6.63 23.85
C ASP A 250 -3.69 -7.99 23.20
N ASP A 251 -4.85 -8.06 22.54
CA ASP A 251 -5.33 -9.29 21.87
C ASP A 251 -4.42 -9.77 20.74
N THR A 252 -3.61 -8.90 20.15
CA THR A 252 -2.58 -9.27 19.16
C THR A 252 -1.25 -9.64 19.80
N GLY A 253 -1.18 -9.64 21.15
CA GLY A 253 0.04 -9.92 21.92
C GLY A 253 1.02 -8.75 21.96
N ARG A 254 0.67 -7.59 21.40
CA ARG A 254 1.51 -6.39 21.41
C ARG A 254 1.53 -5.75 22.78
N THR A 255 2.70 -5.29 23.17
CA THR A 255 2.92 -4.49 24.39
C THR A 255 2.83 -2.99 24.08
N PRO A 256 2.70 -2.12 25.10
CA PRO A 256 2.82 -0.68 24.91
C PRO A 256 4.13 -0.27 24.22
N LEU A 257 5.23 -0.99 24.51
CA LEU A 257 6.51 -0.80 23.84
C LEU A 257 6.45 -1.13 22.35
N SER A 258 5.77 -2.22 21.97
CA SER A 258 5.57 -2.58 20.55
C SER A 258 4.80 -1.50 19.80
N TRP A 259 3.75 -0.93 20.42
CA TRP A 259 2.97 0.16 19.84
C TRP A 259 3.77 1.46 19.69
N ALA A 260 4.50 1.85 20.74
CA ALA A 260 5.35 3.03 20.71
C ALA A 260 6.48 2.89 19.68
N ALA A 261 7.07 1.70 19.58
CA ALA A 261 8.11 1.38 18.60
C ALA A 261 7.59 1.42 17.17
N ALA A 262 6.40 0.84 16.90
CA ALA A 262 5.75 0.85 15.58
C ALA A 262 5.38 2.25 15.08
N ARG A 263 5.23 3.22 16.00
CA ARG A 263 4.88 4.62 15.72
C ARG A 263 6.06 5.60 15.82
N GLY A 264 7.24 5.12 16.24
CA GLY A 264 8.43 5.93 16.38
C GLY A 264 8.42 6.91 17.56
N TYR A 265 7.68 6.63 18.62
CA TYR A 265 7.58 7.51 19.78
C TYR A 265 8.76 7.32 20.73
N GLU A 266 9.88 7.95 20.41
CA GLU A 266 11.16 7.83 21.11
C GLU A 266 11.04 8.06 22.62
N ALA A 267 10.33 9.12 23.05
CA ALA A 267 10.20 9.46 24.48
C ALA A 267 9.54 8.33 25.29
N ILE A 268 8.46 7.73 24.73
CA ILE A 268 7.77 6.59 25.36
C ILE A 268 8.63 5.35 25.35
N VAL A 269 9.29 5.05 24.22
CA VAL A 269 10.21 3.92 24.13
C VAL A 269 11.29 4.04 25.20
N ARG A 270 11.94 5.20 25.33
CA ARG A 270 12.95 5.48 26.34
C ARG A 270 12.41 5.25 27.76
N MET A 271 11.23 5.78 28.07
CA MET A 271 10.56 5.62 29.35
C MET A 271 10.27 4.14 29.67
N LEU A 272 9.83 3.36 28.69
CA LEU A 272 9.47 1.96 28.90
C LEU A 272 10.69 1.04 29.03
N ILE A 273 11.73 1.25 28.21
CA ILE A 273 12.94 0.40 28.26
C ILE A 273 13.82 0.61 29.50
N GLU A 274 13.67 1.74 30.21
CA GLU A 274 14.35 1.99 31.48
C GLU A 274 13.74 1.20 32.66
N ARG A 275 12.57 0.57 32.45
CA ARG A 275 11.85 -0.16 33.49
C ARG A 275 12.24 -1.64 33.54
N ASN A 276 12.37 -2.17 34.72
CA ASN A 276 12.71 -3.59 34.95
C ASN A 276 11.51 -4.54 34.74
N ASP A 277 10.28 -4.01 34.73
CA ASP A 277 9.04 -4.78 34.53
C ASP A 277 8.58 -4.83 33.05
N VAL A 278 9.39 -4.33 32.12
CA VAL A 278 9.14 -4.35 30.68
C VAL A 278 10.08 -5.34 29.99
N CYS A 279 9.52 -6.30 29.26
CA CYS A 279 10.29 -7.18 28.39
C CYS A 279 10.52 -6.47 27.05
N VAL A 280 11.77 -6.10 26.75
CA VAL A 280 12.14 -5.32 25.56
C VAL A 280 12.03 -6.12 24.27
N ASP A 281 12.14 -7.45 24.34
CA ASP A 281 12.01 -8.39 23.21
C ASP A 281 10.68 -9.16 23.22
N ALA A 282 9.65 -8.59 23.84
CA ALA A 282 8.34 -9.23 23.89
C ALA A 282 7.79 -9.45 22.46
N LYS A 283 7.69 -10.72 22.06
CA LYS A 283 7.07 -11.09 20.76
C LYS A 283 5.56 -11.00 20.85
N ASP A 284 4.93 -10.41 19.84
CA ASP A 284 3.49 -10.47 19.65
C ASP A 284 3.04 -11.82 19.07
N ASN A 285 1.75 -11.95 18.71
CA ASN A 285 1.19 -13.19 18.18
C ASN A 285 1.76 -13.58 16.80
N ASP A 286 2.28 -12.60 16.05
CA ASP A 286 2.97 -12.82 14.78
C ASP A 286 4.47 -13.06 14.97
N GLY A 287 4.95 -13.08 16.22
CA GLY A 287 6.36 -13.26 16.57
C GLY A 287 7.20 -11.99 16.41
N GLN A 288 6.61 -10.85 16.13
CA GLN A 288 7.32 -9.59 15.93
C GLN A 288 7.71 -8.95 17.28
N THR A 289 8.96 -8.50 17.39
CA THR A 289 9.47 -7.76 18.54
C THR A 289 9.27 -6.25 18.38
N PRO A 290 9.41 -5.42 19.44
CA PRO A 290 9.44 -3.97 19.31
C PRO A 290 10.48 -3.47 18.29
N LEU A 291 11.65 -4.13 18.21
CA LEU A 291 12.68 -3.81 17.21
C LEU A 291 12.20 -4.11 15.79
N SER A 292 11.52 -5.24 15.57
CA SER A 292 10.92 -5.56 14.24
C SER A 292 9.90 -4.50 13.82
N TRP A 293 9.06 -4.05 14.75
CA TRP A 293 8.08 -2.98 14.50
C TRP A 293 8.73 -1.63 14.18
N ALA A 294 9.76 -1.25 14.94
CA ALA A 294 10.53 -0.02 14.69
C ALA A 294 11.25 -0.06 13.34
N ALA A 295 11.84 -1.20 13.00
CA ALA A 295 12.54 -1.42 11.75
C ALA A 295 11.59 -1.35 10.54
N ARG A 296 10.42 -1.99 10.65
CA ARG A 296 9.35 -1.94 9.63
C ARG A 296 8.82 -0.53 9.41
N GLY A 297 8.74 0.28 10.48
CA GLY A 297 8.29 1.68 10.41
C GLY A 297 9.38 2.67 9.98
N GLY A 298 10.63 2.25 9.85
CA GLY A 298 11.75 3.13 9.51
C GLY A 298 12.14 4.11 10.63
N HIS A 299 11.85 3.78 11.89
CA HIS A 299 12.02 4.69 13.03
C HIS A 299 13.44 4.64 13.58
N GLU A 300 14.37 5.33 12.93
CA GLU A 300 15.81 5.34 13.25
C GLU A 300 16.11 5.56 14.73
N ALA A 301 15.54 6.61 15.34
CA ALA A 301 15.81 6.95 16.74
C ALA A 301 15.41 5.82 17.71
N VAL A 302 14.27 5.17 17.45
CA VAL A 302 13.79 4.04 18.24
C VAL A 302 14.66 2.80 18.02
N VAL A 303 15.01 2.50 16.76
CA VAL A 303 15.93 1.39 16.45
C VAL A 303 17.25 1.57 17.18
N ARG A 304 17.85 2.76 17.15
CA ARG A 304 19.10 3.08 17.86
C ARG A 304 18.98 2.81 19.37
N LEU A 305 17.90 3.31 19.99
CA LEU A 305 17.66 3.07 21.43
C LEU A 305 17.55 1.58 21.79
N LEU A 306 16.94 0.78 20.93
CA LEU A 306 16.75 -0.64 21.17
C LEU A 306 18.05 -1.44 20.96
N ILE A 307 18.77 -1.18 19.85
CA ILE A 307 20.00 -1.92 19.53
C ILE A 307 21.20 -1.56 20.44
N ASP A 308 21.18 -0.41 21.12
CA ASP A 308 22.20 -0.03 22.11
C ASP A 308 22.12 -0.88 23.38
N ARG A 309 21.05 -1.67 23.55
CA ARG A 309 20.88 -2.56 24.69
C ARG A 309 21.46 -3.95 24.42
N ASN A 310 22.08 -4.53 25.43
CA ASN A 310 22.66 -5.88 25.33
C ASN A 310 21.64 -7.02 25.48
N ASP A 311 20.41 -6.71 25.93
CA ASP A 311 19.32 -7.66 26.16
C ASP A 311 18.29 -7.68 25.01
N VAL A 312 18.62 -7.06 23.87
CA VAL A 312 17.80 -7.07 22.64
C VAL A 312 18.42 -8.02 21.62
N ASP A 313 17.62 -8.98 21.15
CA ASP A 313 17.97 -9.86 20.03
C ASP A 313 17.73 -9.14 18.70
N VAL A 314 18.81 -8.68 18.08
CA VAL A 314 18.78 -7.92 16.82
C VAL A 314 18.35 -8.74 15.61
N ASP A 315 18.47 -10.09 15.71
CA ASP A 315 18.08 -11.05 14.69
C ASP A 315 16.81 -11.84 15.05
N ALA A 316 16.04 -11.35 16.03
CA ALA A 316 14.80 -11.97 16.43
C ALA A 316 13.88 -12.24 15.23
N LYS A 317 13.66 -13.52 14.94
CA LYS A 317 12.76 -13.94 13.85
C LYS A 317 11.31 -13.93 14.29
N ASP A 318 10.45 -13.40 13.42
CA ASP A 318 9.00 -13.54 13.55
C ASP A 318 8.54 -14.95 13.12
N ASN A 319 7.20 -15.19 13.08
CA ASN A 319 6.64 -16.49 12.72
C ASN A 319 6.86 -16.86 11.25
N GLU A 320 7.14 -15.87 10.39
CA GLU A 320 7.53 -16.08 9.00
C GLU A 320 9.05 -16.15 8.80
N GLY A 321 9.83 -16.09 9.89
CA GLY A 321 11.30 -16.15 9.87
C GLY A 321 11.97 -14.84 9.46
N ARG A 322 11.24 -13.73 9.36
CA ARG A 322 11.76 -12.41 9.01
C ARG A 322 12.46 -11.77 10.22
N THR A 323 13.62 -11.19 9.99
CA THR A 323 14.37 -10.41 10.98
C THR A 323 14.02 -8.92 10.91
N PRO A 324 14.41 -8.10 11.90
CA PRO A 324 14.31 -6.63 11.80
C PRO A 324 14.98 -6.07 10.55
N LEU A 325 16.13 -6.63 10.13
CA LEU A 325 16.79 -6.24 8.88
C LEU A 325 15.95 -6.56 7.64
N SER A 326 15.26 -7.71 7.61
CA SER A 326 14.36 -8.07 6.51
C SER A 326 13.22 -7.04 6.36
N TRP A 327 12.62 -6.62 7.50
CA TRP A 327 11.56 -5.62 7.51
C TRP A 327 12.03 -4.23 7.08
N ALA A 328 13.21 -3.81 7.56
CA ALA A 328 13.81 -2.53 7.14
C ALA A 328 14.16 -2.52 5.63
N ALA A 329 14.64 -3.66 5.12
CA ALA A 329 15.00 -3.81 3.71
C ALA A 329 13.77 -3.81 2.79
N GLU A 330 12.68 -4.49 3.17
CA GLU A 330 11.39 -4.47 2.47
C GLU A 330 10.79 -3.06 2.42
N GLY A 331 10.90 -2.31 3.53
CA GLY A 331 10.42 -0.92 3.63
C GLY A 331 11.31 0.13 2.97
N GLY A 332 12.50 -0.23 2.51
CA GLY A 332 13.47 0.71 1.92
C GLY A 332 14.07 1.70 2.92
N HIS A 333 14.12 1.35 4.20
CA HIS A 333 14.55 2.25 5.28
C HIS A 333 16.08 2.28 5.42
N GLU A 334 16.72 3.08 4.56
CA GLU A 334 18.18 3.18 4.44
C GLU A 334 18.89 3.37 5.80
N THR A 335 18.45 4.36 6.59
CA THR A 335 19.10 4.69 7.87
C THR A 335 19.01 3.54 8.86
N VAL A 336 17.89 2.84 8.92
CA VAL A 336 17.69 1.67 9.77
C VAL A 336 18.54 0.50 9.31
N VAL A 337 18.56 0.23 8.00
CA VAL A 337 19.42 -0.82 7.42
C VAL A 337 20.87 -0.55 7.77
N ARG A 338 21.37 0.70 7.60
CA ARG A 338 22.73 1.09 7.94
C ARG A 338 23.05 0.80 9.40
N LEU A 339 22.18 1.22 10.33
CA LEU A 339 22.36 0.96 11.76
C LEU A 339 22.46 -0.52 12.10
N LEU A 340 21.62 -1.34 11.50
CA LEU A 340 21.59 -2.78 11.74
C LEU A 340 22.85 -3.47 11.19
N ILE A 341 23.25 -3.16 9.94
CA ILE A 341 24.40 -3.79 9.31
C ILE A 341 25.77 -3.29 9.82
N GLU A 342 25.84 -2.16 10.55
CA GLU A 342 27.04 -1.73 11.25
C GLU A 342 27.40 -2.65 12.42
N ARG A 343 26.44 -3.44 12.90
CA ARG A 343 26.68 -4.44 13.95
C ARG A 343 27.28 -5.72 13.33
N ASN A 344 28.19 -6.35 14.08
CA ASN A 344 28.85 -7.59 13.64
C ASN A 344 28.05 -8.86 13.97
N ASP A 345 27.00 -8.74 14.80
CA ASP A 345 26.16 -9.84 15.27
C ASP A 345 24.85 -9.98 14.48
N VAL A 346 24.66 -9.21 13.41
CA VAL A 346 23.48 -9.28 12.53
C VAL A 346 23.73 -10.25 11.36
N ASP A 347 22.82 -11.22 11.18
CA ASP A 347 22.80 -12.12 10.03
C ASP A 347 22.20 -11.41 8.81
N VAL A 348 23.07 -10.88 7.95
CA VAL A 348 22.67 -10.11 6.75
C VAL A 348 22.02 -10.95 5.67
N ASP A 349 22.18 -12.28 5.72
CA ASP A 349 21.62 -13.26 4.79
C ASP A 349 20.50 -14.11 5.41
N ALA A 350 19.95 -13.68 6.55
CA ALA A 350 18.84 -14.36 7.22
C ALA A 350 17.68 -14.58 6.24
N LYS A 351 17.30 -15.84 6.03
CA LYS A 351 16.19 -16.21 5.14
C LYS A 351 14.88 -16.30 5.90
N ASP A 352 13.81 -15.75 5.31
CA ASP A 352 12.46 -16.02 5.78
C ASP A 352 12.07 -17.48 5.51
N SER A 353 11.03 -17.97 6.22
CA SER A 353 10.58 -19.36 6.14
C SER A 353 9.58 -19.59 5.00
N ARG A 354 8.94 -18.54 4.48
CA ARG A 354 7.88 -18.65 3.47
C ARG A 354 8.44 -18.74 2.06
N TYR A 355 9.35 -17.83 1.71
CA TYR A 355 9.90 -17.72 0.36
C TYR A 355 11.42 -17.94 0.33
N GLY A 356 12.08 -18.07 1.49
CA GLY A 356 13.53 -18.18 1.59
C GLY A 356 14.26 -16.90 1.14
N GLN A 357 13.58 -15.75 1.20
CA GLN A 357 14.14 -14.47 0.78
C GLN A 357 15.07 -13.91 1.86
N THR A 358 16.20 -13.36 1.41
CA THR A 358 17.14 -12.60 2.24
C THR A 358 16.75 -11.11 2.28
N PRO A 359 17.30 -10.30 3.20
CA PRO A 359 17.13 -8.84 3.18
C PRO A 359 17.45 -8.20 1.82
N LEU A 360 18.51 -8.68 1.14
CA LEU A 360 18.85 -8.21 -0.21
C LEU A 360 17.75 -8.55 -1.23
N SER A 361 17.13 -9.74 -1.13
CA SER A 361 16.02 -10.13 -2.01
C SER A 361 14.80 -9.23 -1.80
N TRP A 362 14.45 -8.90 -0.54
CA TRP A 362 13.36 -7.99 -0.22
C TRP A 362 13.61 -6.56 -0.72
N ALA A 363 14.83 -6.03 -0.52
CA ALA A 363 15.21 -4.73 -1.06
C ALA A 363 15.18 -4.68 -2.61
N ALA A 364 15.61 -5.77 -3.24
CA ALA A 364 15.62 -5.90 -4.71
C ALA A 364 14.20 -6.03 -5.28
N GLU A 365 13.29 -6.73 -4.59
CA GLU A 365 11.87 -6.84 -4.93
C GLU A 365 11.15 -5.51 -4.82
N GLY A 366 11.45 -4.72 -3.76
CA GLY A 366 10.90 -3.38 -3.53
C GLY A 366 11.51 -2.28 -4.39
N GLY A 367 12.62 -2.55 -5.09
CA GLY A 367 13.32 -1.55 -5.92
C GLY A 367 14.11 -0.50 -5.11
N HIS A 368 14.51 -0.82 -3.90
CA HIS A 368 15.16 0.09 -2.97
C HIS A 368 16.67 0.22 -3.26
N GLU A 369 17.03 1.04 -4.24
CA GLU A 369 18.40 1.19 -4.75
C GLU A 369 19.42 1.45 -3.64
N THR A 370 19.14 2.40 -2.74
CA THR A 370 20.07 2.79 -1.66
C THR A 370 20.31 1.65 -0.69
N VAL A 371 19.27 0.90 -0.34
CA VAL A 371 19.37 -0.28 0.54
C VAL A 371 20.14 -1.41 -0.14
N VAL A 372 19.85 -1.69 -1.42
CA VAL A 372 20.60 -2.66 -2.20
C VAL A 372 22.08 -2.31 -2.22
N ARG A 373 22.43 -1.04 -2.49
CA ARG A 373 23.81 -0.54 -2.50
C ARG A 373 24.51 -0.81 -1.16
N LEU A 374 23.87 -0.43 -0.04
CA LEU A 374 24.42 -0.66 1.30
C LEU A 374 24.69 -2.14 1.58
N LEU A 375 23.74 -3.02 1.22
CA LEU A 375 23.89 -4.46 1.45
C LEU A 375 25.02 -5.06 0.61
N ILE A 376 25.09 -4.73 -0.70
CA ILE A 376 26.12 -5.29 -1.59
C ILE A 376 27.51 -4.71 -1.38
N GLU A 377 27.68 -3.59 -0.67
CA GLU A 377 28.98 -3.07 -0.25
C GLU A 377 29.65 -3.96 0.82
N ARG A 378 28.88 -4.80 1.50
CA ARG A 378 29.42 -5.79 2.45
C ARG A 378 29.95 -7.02 1.69
N ASN A 379 31.08 -7.56 2.16
CA ASN A 379 31.71 -8.72 1.54
C ASN A 379 31.10 -10.07 1.97
N ASP A 380 30.30 -10.07 3.04
CA ASP A 380 29.67 -11.26 3.62
C ASP A 380 28.23 -11.49 3.11
N VAL A 381 27.70 -10.62 2.25
CA VAL A 381 26.36 -10.76 1.64
C VAL A 381 26.40 -11.66 0.42
N ASN A 382 25.56 -12.68 0.41
CA ASN A 382 25.38 -13.55 -0.76
C ASN A 382 24.44 -12.92 -1.78
N VAL A 383 25.01 -12.28 -2.81
CA VAL A 383 24.27 -11.55 -3.86
C VAL A 383 23.40 -12.45 -4.74
N ASP A 384 23.70 -13.78 -4.77
CA ASP A 384 22.97 -14.79 -5.53
C ASP A 384 22.13 -15.73 -4.64
N ALA A 385 21.84 -15.31 -3.41
CA ALA A 385 21.03 -16.09 -2.49
C ALA A 385 19.69 -16.47 -3.14
N LYS A 386 19.44 -17.78 -3.26
CA LYS A 386 18.19 -18.29 -3.86
C LYS A 386 17.13 -18.50 -2.79
N GLY A 387 15.93 -18.02 -3.08
CA GLY A 387 14.73 -18.35 -2.35
C GLY A 387 14.23 -19.79 -2.63
N THR A 388 13.11 -20.17 -2.00
CA THR A 388 12.49 -21.51 -2.15
C THR A 388 12.06 -21.80 -3.60
N ASN A 389 11.68 -20.76 -4.34
CA ASN A 389 11.34 -20.82 -5.76
C ASN A 389 12.57 -20.74 -6.69
N GLY A 390 13.79 -20.65 -6.14
CA GLY A 390 15.04 -20.53 -6.86
C GLY A 390 15.36 -19.16 -7.43
N ARG A 391 14.55 -18.13 -7.14
CA ARG A 391 14.79 -16.75 -7.57
C ARG A 391 15.93 -16.12 -6.76
N THR A 392 16.79 -15.39 -7.45
CA THR A 392 17.85 -14.55 -6.85
C THR A 392 17.37 -13.10 -6.69
N PRO A 393 18.08 -12.24 -5.93
CA PRO A 393 17.79 -10.80 -5.86
C PRO A 393 17.67 -10.15 -7.25
N LEU A 394 18.57 -10.53 -8.19
CA LEU A 394 18.51 -10.05 -9.58
C LEU A 394 17.21 -10.49 -10.29
N SER A 395 16.74 -11.73 -10.04
CA SER A 395 15.48 -12.23 -10.62
C SER A 395 14.26 -11.45 -10.09
N TRP A 396 14.27 -11.01 -8.82
CA TRP A 396 13.23 -10.20 -8.24
C TRP A 396 13.22 -8.79 -8.81
N ALA A 397 14.39 -8.12 -8.84
CA ALA A 397 14.53 -6.78 -9.42
C ALA A 397 14.13 -6.77 -10.91
N ALA A 398 14.55 -7.79 -11.66
CA ALA A 398 14.27 -7.91 -13.10
C ALA A 398 12.77 -8.14 -13.37
N GLY A 399 12.12 -9.01 -12.59
CA GLY A 399 10.69 -9.33 -12.73
C GLY A 399 9.77 -8.20 -12.36
N ASN A 400 10.22 -7.26 -11.50
CA ASN A 400 9.46 -6.09 -11.06
C ASN A 400 9.87 -4.79 -11.79
N GLY A 401 10.83 -4.86 -12.72
CA GLY A 401 11.19 -3.72 -13.57
C GLY A 401 12.11 -2.68 -12.92
N HIS A 402 12.80 -3.03 -11.84
CA HIS A 402 13.65 -2.11 -11.10
C HIS A 402 15.02 -1.92 -11.75
N ALA A 403 15.06 -1.14 -12.85
CA ALA A 403 16.25 -0.98 -13.70
C ALA A 403 17.49 -0.46 -12.95
N ALA A 404 17.31 0.44 -11.98
CA ALA A 404 18.42 0.96 -11.15
C ALA A 404 19.05 -0.14 -10.30
N VAL A 405 18.23 -0.96 -9.65
CA VAL A 405 18.68 -2.11 -8.85
C VAL A 405 19.35 -3.17 -9.73
N VAL A 406 18.74 -3.49 -10.88
CA VAL A 406 19.35 -4.40 -11.87
C VAL A 406 20.73 -3.91 -12.27
N ARG A 407 20.90 -2.62 -12.59
CA ARG A 407 22.19 -2.02 -12.94
C ARG A 407 23.22 -2.22 -11.84
N LEU A 408 22.88 -1.90 -10.59
CA LEU A 408 23.77 -2.09 -9.44
C LEU A 408 24.23 -3.53 -9.28
N LEU A 409 23.30 -4.48 -9.39
CA LEU A 409 23.62 -5.89 -9.22
C LEU A 409 24.53 -6.41 -10.36
N ILE A 410 24.23 -6.05 -11.61
CA ILE A 410 25.03 -6.53 -12.77
C ILE A 410 26.39 -5.82 -12.93
N GLU A 411 26.64 -4.69 -12.24
CA GLU A 411 27.96 -4.07 -12.17
C GLU A 411 28.96 -4.90 -11.36
N ARG A 412 28.47 -5.82 -10.51
CA ARG A 412 29.32 -6.75 -9.78
C ARG A 412 29.70 -7.95 -10.67
N ASN A 413 30.95 -8.40 -10.53
CA ASN A 413 31.46 -9.52 -11.30
C ASN A 413 31.08 -10.90 -10.73
N ASP A 414 30.62 -10.96 -9.48
CA ASP A 414 30.26 -12.18 -8.76
C ASP A 414 28.75 -12.51 -8.83
N VAL A 415 27.95 -11.71 -9.55
CA VAL A 415 26.51 -11.96 -9.77
C VAL A 415 26.30 -12.86 -10.97
N ASN A 416 25.59 -13.97 -10.76
CA ASN A 416 25.18 -14.86 -11.86
C ASN A 416 23.94 -14.30 -12.57
N VAL A 417 24.16 -13.63 -13.71
CA VAL A 417 23.12 -12.97 -14.50
C VAL A 417 22.12 -13.93 -15.13
N ASP A 418 22.50 -15.21 -15.31
CA ASP A 418 21.66 -16.28 -15.87
C ASP A 418 21.22 -17.32 -14.83
N ALA A 419 21.21 -16.93 -13.55
CA ALA A 419 20.74 -17.80 -12.47
C ALA A 419 19.31 -18.29 -12.73
N LYS A 420 19.14 -19.60 -12.92
CA LYS A 420 17.84 -20.21 -13.19
C LYS A 420 17.07 -20.47 -11.90
N ASP A 421 15.79 -20.12 -11.91
CA ASP A 421 14.82 -20.48 -10.87
C ASP A 421 14.39 -21.95 -10.97
N THR A 422 13.48 -22.40 -10.09
CA THR A 422 12.98 -23.79 -10.07
C THR A 422 12.25 -24.21 -11.36
N LYS A 423 11.76 -23.24 -12.16
CA LYS A 423 11.13 -23.45 -13.46
C LYS A 423 12.09 -23.25 -14.64
N GLY A 424 13.38 -23.03 -14.38
CA GLY A 424 14.40 -22.80 -15.41
C GLY A 424 14.43 -21.37 -15.97
N ARG A 425 13.70 -20.43 -15.38
CA ARG A 425 13.63 -19.05 -15.85
C ARG A 425 14.81 -18.24 -15.31
N THR A 426 15.44 -17.46 -16.19
CA THR A 426 16.52 -16.52 -15.87
C THR A 426 15.94 -15.14 -15.46
N PRO A 427 16.74 -14.23 -14.87
CA PRO A 427 16.33 -12.84 -14.65
C PRO A 427 15.80 -12.16 -15.92
N LEU A 428 16.45 -12.40 -17.06
CA LEU A 428 16.02 -11.90 -18.36
C LEU A 428 14.64 -12.47 -18.77
N SER A 429 14.38 -13.76 -18.49
CA SER A 429 13.06 -14.39 -18.72
C SER A 429 11.94 -13.72 -17.92
N TRP A 430 12.24 -13.34 -16.67
CA TRP A 430 11.30 -12.62 -15.84
C TRP A 430 11.00 -11.22 -16.38
N ALA A 431 12.05 -10.45 -16.72
CA ALA A 431 11.89 -9.12 -17.30
C ALA A 431 11.11 -9.14 -18.62
N ALA A 432 11.42 -10.10 -19.50
CA ALA A 432 10.75 -10.26 -20.79
C ALA A 432 9.26 -10.63 -20.63
N GLY A 433 8.96 -11.58 -19.73
CA GLY A 433 7.58 -11.99 -19.43
C GLY A 433 6.75 -10.91 -18.77
N SER A 434 7.35 -10.02 -17.98
CA SER A 434 6.67 -8.89 -17.32
C SER A 434 6.63 -7.61 -18.17
N GLY A 435 7.29 -7.57 -19.34
CA GLY A 435 7.28 -6.43 -20.24
C GLY A 435 8.20 -5.26 -19.86
N HIS A 436 9.21 -5.52 -19.03
CA HIS A 436 10.12 -4.49 -18.54
C HIS A 436 11.24 -4.17 -19.53
N GLU A 437 10.92 -3.43 -20.58
CA GLU A 437 11.84 -3.09 -21.69
C GLU A 437 13.19 -2.55 -21.22
N ALA A 438 13.20 -1.60 -20.28
CA ALA A 438 14.42 -0.99 -19.78
C ALA A 438 15.37 -2.02 -19.14
N VAL A 439 14.82 -2.97 -18.39
CA VAL A 439 15.59 -4.07 -17.77
C VAL A 439 16.08 -5.05 -18.83
N VAL A 440 15.21 -5.42 -19.78
CA VAL A 440 15.60 -6.27 -20.92
C VAL A 440 16.76 -5.64 -21.67
N ARG A 441 16.69 -4.33 -21.98
CA ARG A 441 17.78 -3.60 -22.65
C ARG A 441 19.09 -3.64 -21.88
N LEU A 442 19.04 -3.47 -20.55
CA LEU A 442 20.23 -3.52 -19.69
C LEU A 442 20.87 -4.91 -19.72
N LEU A 443 20.06 -5.97 -19.57
CA LEU A 443 20.58 -7.34 -19.49
C LEU A 443 21.14 -7.82 -20.81
N ILE A 444 20.47 -7.58 -21.95
CA ILE A 444 20.96 -8.02 -23.28
C ILE A 444 22.20 -7.26 -23.76
N GLN A 445 22.59 -6.14 -23.16
CA GLN A 445 23.83 -5.44 -23.47
C GLN A 445 25.07 -6.19 -22.96
N ARG A 446 24.90 -7.09 -21.99
CA ARG A 446 25.99 -7.90 -21.46
C ARG A 446 26.31 -9.07 -22.41
N ILE A 447 27.60 -9.40 -22.52
CA ILE A 447 28.08 -10.48 -23.41
C ILE A 447 27.82 -11.87 -22.81
N ASP A 448 27.76 -11.96 -21.47
CA ASP A 448 27.62 -13.19 -20.69
C ASP A 448 26.16 -13.59 -20.42
N VAL A 449 25.16 -12.89 -20.98
CA VAL A 449 23.73 -13.21 -20.85
C VAL A 449 23.27 -14.12 -21.99
N ASP A 450 22.70 -15.28 -21.64
CA ASP A 450 22.12 -16.24 -22.58
C ASP A 450 20.72 -15.79 -23.03
N ILE A 451 20.66 -15.19 -24.22
CA ILE A 451 19.39 -14.69 -24.83
C ILE A 451 18.51 -15.84 -25.32
N ASP A 452 19.13 -17.00 -25.63
CA ASP A 452 18.42 -18.18 -26.14
C ASP A 452 18.04 -19.17 -25.04
N ALA A 453 18.20 -18.75 -23.78
CA ALA A 453 17.84 -19.56 -22.62
C ALA A 453 16.40 -20.05 -22.70
N LYS A 454 16.20 -21.35 -22.59
CA LYS A 454 14.90 -21.99 -22.48
C LYS A 454 14.60 -22.33 -21.01
N ASP A 455 13.34 -22.13 -20.63
CA ASP A 455 12.84 -22.62 -19.35
C ASP A 455 12.55 -24.14 -19.40
N LYS A 456 12.07 -24.74 -18.29
CA LYS A 456 11.77 -26.18 -18.23
C LYS A 456 10.66 -26.64 -19.18
N ASP A 457 9.79 -25.72 -19.60
CA ASP A 457 8.73 -25.97 -20.58
C ASP A 457 9.24 -25.79 -22.03
N GLY A 458 10.52 -25.47 -22.22
CA GLY A 458 11.13 -25.20 -23.52
C GLY A 458 10.86 -23.81 -24.07
N ARG A 459 10.23 -22.92 -23.31
CA ARG A 459 9.85 -21.57 -23.76
C ARG A 459 11.05 -20.66 -23.79
N THR A 460 11.19 -19.91 -24.86
CA THR A 460 12.18 -18.85 -25.03
C THR A 460 11.71 -17.53 -24.42
N LEU A 461 12.60 -16.54 -24.35
CA LEU A 461 12.26 -15.16 -23.97
C LEU A 461 11.17 -14.58 -24.87
N LEU A 462 11.29 -14.82 -26.18
CA LEU A 462 10.34 -14.35 -27.18
C LEU A 462 8.95 -14.99 -26.98
N SER A 463 8.88 -16.30 -26.70
CA SER A 463 7.64 -17.01 -26.39
C SER A 463 6.94 -16.40 -25.17
N ARG A 464 7.72 -16.04 -24.14
CA ARG A 464 7.20 -15.43 -22.92
C ARG A 464 6.69 -14.00 -23.13
N ALA A 465 7.45 -13.19 -23.85
CA ALA A 465 7.04 -11.83 -24.20
C ALA A 465 5.78 -11.84 -25.09
N ALA A 466 5.71 -12.80 -26.02
CA ALA A 466 4.59 -12.99 -26.94
C ALA A 466 3.31 -13.47 -26.22
N GLU A 467 3.43 -14.43 -25.27
CA GLU A 467 2.33 -14.92 -24.44
C GLU A 467 1.64 -13.79 -23.65
N ASN A 468 2.44 -12.81 -23.18
CA ASN A 468 1.94 -11.72 -22.34
C ASN A 468 1.67 -10.40 -23.09
N GLY A 469 1.84 -10.39 -24.42
CA GLY A 469 1.55 -9.22 -25.25
C GLY A 469 2.55 -8.06 -25.12
N ASN A 470 3.76 -8.34 -24.69
CA ASN A 470 4.78 -7.32 -24.43
C ASN A 470 5.45 -6.82 -25.73
N GLU A 471 4.72 -6.02 -26.52
CA GLU A 471 5.12 -5.55 -27.85
C GLU A 471 6.53 -4.96 -27.89
N ALA A 472 6.85 -4.03 -26.99
CA ALA A 472 8.15 -3.36 -26.96
C ALA A 472 9.31 -4.36 -26.75
N VAL A 473 9.12 -5.35 -25.88
CA VAL A 473 10.09 -6.41 -25.62
C VAL A 473 10.20 -7.35 -26.82
N VAL A 474 9.08 -7.76 -27.42
CA VAL A 474 9.05 -8.58 -28.64
C VAL A 474 9.83 -7.88 -29.75
N ARG A 475 9.58 -6.60 -30.01
CA ARG A 475 10.29 -5.79 -31.00
C ARG A 475 11.81 -5.81 -30.76
N LEU A 476 12.20 -5.56 -29.51
CA LEU A 476 13.60 -5.53 -29.09
C LEU A 476 14.31 -6.89 -29.28
N LEU A 477 13.64 -7.99 -28.93
CA LEU A 477 14.21 -9.34 -29.05
C LEU A 477 14.36 -9.76 -30.53
N ILE A 478 13.37 -9.44 -31.37
CA ILE A 478 13.42 -9.72 -32.82
C ILE A 478 14.51 -8.89 -33.49
N GLU A 479 14.68 -7.62 -33.14
CA GLU A 479 15.76 -6.78 -33.69
C GLU A 479 17.16 -7.30 -33.33
N ARG A 480 17.28 -7.90 -32.14
CA ARG A 480 18.57 -8.42 -31.65
C ARG A 480 18.92 -9.79 -32.20
N ASN A 481 17.93 -10.70 -32.33
CA ASN A 481 18.14 -12.08 -32.77
C ASN A 481 17.00 -12.53 -33.71
N ASN A 482 17.16 -12.23 -34.99
CA ASN A 482 16.18 -12.56 -36.02
C ASN A 482 16.16 -14.04 -36.43
N GLU A 483 17.14 -14.87 -35.98
CA GLU A 483 17.28 -16.25 -36.44
C GLU A 483 16.39 -17.25 -35.68
N HIS A 484 15.94 -16.92 -34.45
CA HIS A 484 15.24 -17.83 -33.54
C HIS A 484 13.79 -17.47 -33.26
N VAL A 485 13.12 -16.76 -34.20
CA VAL A 485 11.74 -16.26 -34.01
C VAL A 485 10.68 -17.37 -33.95
N ASP A 486 10.96 -18.55 -34.56
CA ASP A 486 10.07 -19.72 -34.60
C ASP A 486 10.49 -20.85 -33.66
N THR A 487 11.32 -20.55 -32.67
CA THR A 487 11.76 -21.60 -31.73
C THR A 487 10.58 -22.19 -30.95
N GLU A 488 10.39 -23.49 -31.11
CA GLU A 488 9.33 -24.25 -30.46
C GLU A 488 9.60 -24.53 -28.97
N ASP A 489 8.56 -24.54 -28.17
CA ASP A 489 8.55 -25.06 -26.81
C ASP A 489 8.39 -26.61 -26.80
N ASN A 490 8.36 -27.24 -25.60
CA ASN A 490 8.20 -28.68 -25.45
C ASN A 490 6.87 -29.24 -26.00
N ARG A 491 5.91 -28.37 -26.30
CA ARG A 491 4.63 -28.72 -26.91
C ARG A 491 4.58 -28.39 -28.40
N GLY A 492 5.69 -27.97 -29.00
CA GLY A 492 5.74 -27.57 -30.38
C GLY A 492 5.18 -26.20 -30.69
N ARG A 493 4.87 -25.38 -29.67
CA ARG A 493 4.31 -24.05 -29.89
C ARG A 493 5.38 -23.02 -30.11
N THR A 494 5.20 -22.22 -31.16
CA THR A 494 6.05 -21.06 -31.49
C THR A 494 5.61 -19.80 -30.72
N PRO A 495 6.43 -18.73 -30.68
CA PRO A 495 6.02 -17.43 -30.17
C PRO A 495 4.73 -16.90 -30.81
N LEU A 496 4.54 -17.14 -32.13
CA LEU A 496 3.31 -16.77 -32.82
C LEU A 496 2.09 -17.53 -32.31
N SER A 497 2.22 -18.84 -32.03
CA SER A 497 1.16 -19.66 -31.44
C SER A 497 0.73 -19.12 -30.06
N TRP A 498 1.70 -18.67 -29.24
CA TRP A 498 1.44 -18.07 -27.94
C TRP A 498 0.73 -16.73 -28.06
N ALA A 499 1.24 -15.82 -28.92
CA ALA A 499 0.61 -14.52 -29.15
C ALA A 499 -0.82 -14.65 -29.69
N ALA A 500 -1.01 -15.58 -30.65
CA ALA A 500 -2.31 -15.83 -31.26
C ALA A 500 -3.32 -16.43 -30.27
N GLY A 501 -2.88 -17.42 -29.45
CA GLY A 501 -3.72 -18.04 -28.44
C GLY A 501 -4.08 -17.12 -27.27
N SER A 502 -3.28 -16.08 -27.01
CA SER A 502 -3.55 -15.04 -25.99
C SER A 502 -4.24 -13.79 -26.53
N GLY A 503 -4.44 -13.67 -27.85
CA GLY A 503 -5.18 -12.57 -28.47
C GLY A 503 -4.40 -11.26 -28.64
N HIS A 504 -3.07 -11.33 -28.63
CA HIS A 504 -2.22 -10.13 -28.68
C HIS A 504 -1.97 -9.67 -30.12
N GLU A 505 -2.93 -8.94 -30.70
CA GLU A 505 -2.95 -8.45 -32.09
C GLU A 505 -1.64 -7.75 -32.49
N ALA A 506 -1.17 -6.79 -31.68
CA ALA A 506 0.04 -6.02 -31.98
C ALA A 506 1.29 -6.93 -32.09
N VAL A 507 1.41 -7.92 -31.19
CA VAL A 507 2.51 -8.89 -31.22
C VAL A 507 2.39 -9.83 -32.42
N VAL A 508 1.19 -10.34 -32.71
CA VAL A 508 0.93 -11.14 -33.91
C VAL A 508 1.35 -10.38 -35.17
N ARG A 509 0.94 -9.11 -35.32
CA ARG A 509 1.30 -8.25 -36.43
C ARG A 509 2.83 -8.12 -36.59
N LEU A 510 3.54 -7.85 -35.49
CA LEU A 510 5.01 -7.76 -35.49
C LEU A 510 5.70 -9.04 -35.94
N LEU A 511 5.17 -10.19 -35.51
CA LEU A 511 5.76 -11.49 -35.87
C LEU A 511 5.50 -11.84 -37.34
N ILE A 512 4.26 -11.69 -37.84
CA ILE A 512 3.90 -12.06 -39.20
C ILE A 512 4.44 -11.09 -40.28
N GLU A 513 4.93 -9.92 -39.92
CA GLU A 513 5.64 -9.00 -40.81
C GLU A 513 7.05 -9.49 -41.15
N ARG A 514 7.53 -10.59 -40.52
CA ARG A 514 8.83 -11.14 -40.77
C ARG A 514 8.76 -12.30 -41.79
N ASP A 515 9.62 -12.26 -42.79
CA ASP A 515 9.66 -13.27 -43.85
C ASP A 515 10.08 -14.68 -43.37
N ASN A 516 10.74 -14.75 -42.19
CA ASN A 516 11.25 -16.00 -41.64
C ASN A 516 10.35 -16.61 -40.56
N VAL A 517 9.11 -16.12 -40.39
CA VAL A 517 8.11 -16.67 -39.46
C VAL A 517 7.19 -17.63 -40.21
N CYS A 518 7.09 -18.87 -39.72
CA CYS A 518 6.16 -19.86 -40.21
C CYS A 518 4.77 -19.61 -39.61
N VAL A 519 3.86 -18.99 -40.40
CA VAL A 519 2.51 -18.60 -39.91
C VAL A 519 1.62 -19.80 -39.64
N ASP A 520 1.88 -20.95 -40.24
CA ASP A 520 1.16 -22.22 -40.07
C ASP A 520 1.95 -23.28 -39.29
N ALA A 521 2.92 -22.86 -38.46
CA ALA A 521 3.66 -23.76 -37.59
C ALA A 521 2.72 -24.60 -36.74
N LYS A 522 2.81 -25.93 -36.84
CA LYS A 522 1.93 -26.87 -36.11
C LYS A 522 2.58 -27.27 -34.80
N ASP A 523 1.82 -27.17 -33.72
CA ASP A 523 2.23 -27.71 -32.42
C ASP A 523 2.19 -29.28 -32.42
N ASN A 524 2.56 -29.87 -31.26
CA ASN A 524 2.57 -31.33 -31.13
C ASN A 524 1.19 -32.00 -31.28
N GLU A 525 0.11 -31.25 -31.22
CA GLU A 525 -1.24 -31.72 -31.50
C GLU A 525 -1.72 -31.40 -32.93
N GLY A 526 -0.86 -30.75 -33.73
CA GLY A 526 -1.15 -30.35 -35.10
C GLY A 526 -1.91 -29.03 -35.21
N ARG A 527 -2.07 -28.29 -34.14
CA ARG A 527 -2.77 -27.00 -34.12
C ARG A 527 -1.88 -25.89 -34.59
N THR A 528 -2.42 -25.03 -35.46
CA THR A 528 -1.75 -23.81 -35.97
C THR A 528 -2.04 -22.60 -35.07
N PRO A 529 -1.30 -21.48 -35.22
CA PRO A 529 -1.64 -20.22 -34.57
C PRO A 529 -3.08 -19.79 -34.81
N LEU A 530 -3.62 -20.00 -36.01
CA LEU A 530 -5.00 -19.71 -36.34
C LEU A 530 -5.98 -20.60 -35.53
N SER A 531 -5.68 -21.89 -35.35
CA SER A 531 -6.49 -22.79 -34.51
C SER A 531 -6.56 -22.30 -33.06
N TRP A 532 -5.44 -21.83 -32.48
CA TRP A 532 -5.38 -21.27 -31.14
C TRP A 532 -6.18 -19.98 -31.00
N ALA A 533 -6.07 -19.06 -31.97
CA ALA A 533 -6.83 -17.81 -31.99
C ALA A 533 -8.33 -18.08 -32.12
N ALA A 534 -8.71 -19.04 -32.97
CA ALA A 534 -10.10 -19.42 -33.22
C ALA A 534 -10.76 -20.08 -32.00
N GLU A 535 -10.07 -21.02 -31.33
CA GLU A 535 -10.53 -21.66 -30.07
C GLU A 535 -10.83 -20.64 -28.97
N ASN A 536 -9.97 -19.61 -28.84
CA ASN A 536 -10.08 -18.61 -27.79
C ASN A 536 -10.95 -17.38 -28.16
N GLY A 537 -11.47 -17.30 -29.40
CA GLY A 537 -12.38 -16.25 -29.83
C GLY A 537 -11.71 -14.90 -30.12
N HIS A 538 -10.43 -14.91 -30.49
CA HIS A 538 -9.66 -13.69 -30.72
C HIS A 538 -9.87 -13.12 -32.14
N GLU A 539 -11.02 -12.45 -32.35
CA GLU A 539 -11.46 -11.94 -33.64
C GLU A 539 -10.39 -11.13 -34.39
N ALA A 540 -9.76 -10.16 -33.71
CA ALA A 540 -8.76 -9.30 -34.33
C ALA A 540 -7.55 -10.11 -34.85
N VAL A 541 -7.09 -11.11 -34.09
CA VAL A 541 -5.99 -11.99 -34.49
C VAL A 541 -6.40 -12.91 -35.62
N VAL A 542 -7.62 -13.52 -35.57
CA VAL A 542 -8.16 -14.35 -36.64
C VAL A 542 -8.24 -13.54 -37.92
N ARG A 543 -8.74 -12.30 -37.88
CA ARG A 543 -8.82 -11.41 -39.03
C ARG A 543 -7.45 -11.16 -39.66
N LEU A 544 -6.44 -10.83 -38.83
CA LEU A 544 -5.07 -10.63 -39.30
C LEU A 544 -4.47 -11.85 -40.01
N LEU A 545 -4.68 -13.04 -39.44
CA LEU A 545 -4.15 -14.29 -40.01
C LEU A 545 -4.90 -14.66 -41.30
N VAL A 546 -6.22 -14.56 -41.30
CA VAL A 546 -7.08 -14.91 -42.43
C VAL A 546 -6.90 -13.95 -43.65
N GLU A 547 -6.53 -12.70 -43.45
CA GLU A 547 -6.22 -11.75 -44.51
C GLU A 547 -4.96 -12.10 -45.32
N ARG A 548 -4.11 -13.00 -44.81
CA ARG A 548 -2.91 -13.45 -45.49
C ARG A 548 -3.24 -14.58 -46.50
N ASN A 549 -2.55 -14.59 -47.61
CA ASN A 549 -2.74 -15.61 -48.65
C ASN A 549 -1.93 -16.90 -48.40
N ASP A 550 -0.95 -16.85 -47.48
CA ASP A 550 -0.04 -17.96 -47.12
C ASP A 550 -0.48 -18.70 -45.85
N VAL A 551 -1.66 -18.43 -45.32
CA VAL A 551 -2.26 -19.13 -44.15
C VAL A 551 -3.25 -20.19 -44.64
N ASP A 552 -3.04 -21.42 -44.20
CA ASP A 552 -3.96 -22.55 -44.41
C ASP A 552 -5.13 -22.47 -43.40
N VAL A 553 -6.25 -21.89 -43.86
CA VAL A 553 -7.45 -21.70 -43.03
C VAL A 553 -8.18 -22.98 -42.67
N ASP A 554 -7.92 -24.08 -43.40
CA ASP A 554 -8.48 -25.41 -43.20
C ASP A 554 -7.48 -26.41 -42.62
N ALA A 555 -6.35 -25.91 -42.08
CA ALA A 555 -5.32 -26.75 -41.48
C ALA A 555 -5.92 -27.69 -40.44
N LYS A 556 -5.76 -28.99 -40.63
CA LYS A 556 -6.29 -30.01 -39.72
C LYS A 556 -5.25 -30.35 -38.65
N ASP A 557 -5.73 -30.44 -37.40
CA ASP A 557 -4.99 -31.00 -36.28
C ASP A 557 -4.94 -32.55 -36.36
N LYS A 558 -4.34 -33.21 -35.37
CA LYS A 558 -4.26 -34.69 -35.31
C LYS A 558 -5.60 -35.40 -35.19
N ASP A 559 -6.64 -34.72 -34.65
CA ASP A 559 -7.99 -35.20 -34.56
C ASP A 559 -8.84 -34.84 -35.79
N GLY A 560 -8.26 -34.21 -36.78
CA GLY A 560 -8.93 -33.75 -37.99
C GLY A 560 -9.73 -32.48 -37.86
N ARG A 561 -9.61 -31.76 -36.74
CA ARG A 561 -10.32 -30.51 -36.50
C ARG A 561 -9.65 -29.34 -37.20
N THR A 562 -10.46 -28.49 -37.82
CA THR A 562 -10.02 -27.23 -38.45
C THR A 562 -10.16 -26.05 -37.49
N PRO A 563 -9.56 -24.89 -37.79
CA PRO A 563 -9.82 -23.66 -37.02
C PRO A 563 -11.32 -23.33 -36.86
N LEU A 564 -12.13 -23.58 -37.91
CA LEU A 564 -13.56 -23.40 -37.85
C LEU A 564 -14.23 -24.36 -36.84
N SER A 565 -13.83 -25.63 -36.81
CA SER A 565 -14.33 -26.58 -35.81
C SER A 565 -13.95 -26.23 -34.37
N TRP A 566 -12.76 -25.65 -34.16
CA TRP A 566 -12.35 -25.14 -32.86
C TRP A 566 -13.18 -23.93 -32.42
N ALA A 567 -13.44 -22.96 -33.32
CA ALA A 567 -14.30 -21.81 -33.05
C ALA A 567 -15.73 -22.24 -32.71
N ALA A 568 -16.30 -23.19 -33.50
CA ALA A 568 -17.68 -23.66 -33.30
C ALA A 568 -17.84 -24.56 -32.06
N GLY A 569 -16.80 -25.29 -31.66
CA GLY A 569 -16.81 -26.18 -30.48
C GLY A 569 -16.46 -25.48 -29.16
N SER A 570 -16.08 -24.23 -29.18
CA SER A 570 -15.72 -23.47 -27.98
C SER A 570 -16.94 -23.13 -27.12
N TRP A 571 -16.79 -23.21 -25.79
CA TRP A 571 -17.79 -22.77 -24.79
C TRP A 571 -18.02 -21.24 -24.77
N ARG A 572 -17.22 -20.51 -25.52
CA ARG A 572 -17.33 -19.05 -25.68
C ARG A 572 -18.20 -18.76 -26.90
N GLU A 573 -18.98 -17.68 -26.86
CA GLU A 573 -19.78 -17.20 -28.00
C GLU A 573 -18.85 -16.62 -29.09
N ASN A 574 -18.22 -17.49 -29.89
CA ASN A 574 -17.26 -17.11 -30.94
C ASN A 574 -17.94 -16.82 -32.28
N GLU A 575 -19.19 -16.29 -32.27
CA GLU A 575 -19.96 -16.03 -33.49
C GLU A 575 -19.19 -15.16 -34.51
N ALA A 576 -18.50 -14.12 -34.03
CA ALA A 576 -17.72 -13.24 -34.91
C ALA A 576 -16.56 -13.98 -35.60
N VAL A 577 -15.85 -14.85 -34.88
CA VAL A 577 -14.76 -15.68 -35.43
C VAL A 577 -15.30 -16.69 -36.43
N VAL A 578 -16.41 -17.39 -36.11
CA VAL A 578 -17.08 -18.33 -37.01
C VAL A 578 -17.50 -17.63 -38.31
N ARG A 579 -18.09 -16.44 -38.21
CA ARG A 579 -18.49 -15.65 -39.37
C ARG A 579 -17.30 -15.27 -40.25
N LEU A 580 -16.18 -14.78 -39.63
CA LEU A 580 -14.96 -14.44 -40.35
C LEU A 580 -14.35 -15.61 -41.11
N LEU A 581 -14.35 -16.79 -40.50
CA LEU A 581 -13.82 -18.00 -41.13
C LEU A 581 -14.72 -18.47 -42.32
N ILE A 582 -16.06 -18.42 -42.18
CA ILE A 582 -17.01 -18.82 -43.23
C ILE A 582 -17.01 -17.84 -44.40
N GLU A 583 -16.78 -16.56 -44.17
CA GLU A 583 -16.77 -15.54 -45.25
C GLU A 583 -15.62 -15.73 -46.24
N ARG A 584 -14.60 -16.51 -45.92
CA ARG A 584 -13.53 -16.90 -46.88
C ARG A 584 -14.05 -17.98 -47.85
N ASN A 585 -13.86 -17.76 -49.14
CA ASN A 585 -14.36 -18.66 -50.21
C ASN A 585 -13.60 -20.00 -50.30
N ASP A 586 -12.48 -20.15 -49.59
CA ASP A 586 -11.60 -21.33 -49.58
C ASP A 586 -11.76 -22.21 -48.31
N VAL A 587 -12.74 -21.90 -47.44
CA VAL A 587 -13.03 -22.71 -46.24
C VAL A 587 -14.06 -23.80 -46.53
N HIS A 588 -13.71 -25.06 -46.22
CA HIS A 588 -14.65 -26.18 -46.30
C HIS A 588 -15.52 -26.25 -45.03
N VAL A 589 -16.84 -26.19 -45.21
CA VAL A 589 -17.86 -26.20 -44.13
C VAL A 589 -18.49 -27.60 -44.06
N ASP A 590 -17.69 -28.66 -43.91
CA ASP A 590 -18.15 -30.05 -43.78
C ASP A 590 -18.37 -30.47 -42.33
#